data_0ddba8198d91b52e0f8dec5d279b71ce
#
_entry.id   0ddba8198d91b52e0f8dec5d279b71ce
#
_cell.length_a   1.000
_cell.length_b   1.000
_cell.length_c   1.000
_cell.angle_alpha   90.00
_cell.angle_beta   90.00
_cell.angle_gamma   90.00
#
_symmetry.space_group_name_H-M   'P 1'
#
loop_
_entity.id
_entity.type
_entity.pdbx_description
1 polymer ?
#
loop_
_entity_poly.entity_id
_entity_poly.type
_entity_poly.pdbx_seq_one_letter_code
_entity_poly.pdbx_strand_id
1 'polypeptide(L)'
;GVQTCALPICYLAEHFALLGTSRRPVSDEEFQAMVEKSISGIDEVQAGNAQAFAKHFFYQSHDVTKPEHYEVLKERLEKLDEQFETEGNRLFYMSMAPQFFGTIALNLKKQALLTDDGFNRLVIEKPFGRDFASAKALNDELSQTFKEDQIFRIDHYLGKEMIQNIEALRFGNTIIESLWNNRYIDNIQVTLSEKLGVEERAGYYDHSGALRDMVQNHIMQVVAQLAMEQPVAFTDSDVRVEKIKALRSLRLYT
;
A
#
# COMPACT_ATOMS: atom_id res chain seq x y z
N GLY A 1 -7.39 -9.36 7.61
CA GLY A 1 -6.51 -9.09 8.71
C GLY A 1 -5.78 -7.79 8.50
N VAL A 2 -6.09 -6.77 9.26
CA VAL A 2 -5.27 -5.56 9.33
C VAL A 2 -3.95 -6.02 9.94
N GLN A 3 -2.91 -6.19 9.15
CA GLN A 3 -1.57 -6.32 9.69
C GLN A 3 -1.22 -4.98 10.31
N THR A 4 -1.21 -4.96 11.63
CA THR A 4 -0.82 -3.81 12.45
C THR A 4 0.69 -3.59 12.37
N CYS A 5 1.19 -3.19 11.20
CA CYS A 5 2.51 -2.58 11.09
C CYS A 5 2.49 -1.08 11.45
N ALA A 6 1.37 -0.57 11.89
CA ALA A 6 1.26 0.79 12.47
C ALA A 6 1.51 0.71 13.98
N LEU A 7 2.63 0.15 14.36
CA LEU A 7 3.18 0.33 15.68
C LEU A 7 4.20 1.44 15.64
N PRO A 8 4.19 2.11 16.64
CA PRO A 8 3.22 2.66 17.59
C PRO A 8 3.02 4.14 17.33
N ILE A 9 2.13 4.76 18.04
CA ILE A 9 1.94 6.18 18.34
C ILE A 9 3.06 7.17 17.90
N CYS A 10 4.29 6.72 17.69
CA CYS A 10 5.43 7.54 17.23
C CYS A 10 5.50 7.77 15.71
N TYR A 11 4.74 7.04 14.88
CA TYR A 11 4.79 7.15 13.42
C TYR A 11 3.52 7.75 12.80
N LEU A 12 2.44 7.83 13.57
CA LEU A 12 1.22 8.51 13.13
C LEU A 12 1.27 9.97 13.57
N ALA A 13 0.62 10.83 12.79
CA ALA A 13 0.44 12.22 13.16
C ALA A 13 -0.33 12.32 14.49
N GLU A 14 -0.14 13.39 15.23
CA GLU A 14 -0.88 13.66 16.48
C GLU A 14 -2.38 13.78 16.23
N HIS A 15 -2.73 14.38 15.10
CA HIS A 15 -4.09 14.60 14.63
C HIS A 15 -4.45 13.56 13.57
N PHE A 16 -5.10 12.46 13.96
CA PHE A 16 -5.59 11.45 13.03
C PHE A 16 -6.86 10.77 13.54
N ALA A 17 -7.66 10.28 12.60
CA ALA A 17 -8.73 9.33 12.86
C ALA A 17 -8.70 8.22 11.79
N LEU A 18 -9.04 6.99 12.15
CA LEU A 18 -9.18 5.89 11.23
C LEU A 18 -10.65 5.46 11.16
N LEU A 19 -11.24 5.57 9.97
CA LEU A 19 -12.60 5.13 9.71
C LEU A 19 -12.59 3.81 8.93
N GLY A 20 -12.87 2.71 9.64
CA GLY A 20 -13.05 1.39 9.03
C GLY A 20 -14.40 1.27 8.35
N THR A 21 -14.44 0.63 7.18
CA THR A 21 -15.70 0.42 6.45
C THR A 21 -15.87 -1.02 6.00
N SER A 22 -17.06 -1.56 6.14
CA SER A 22 -17.51 -2.77 5.45
C SER A 22 -19.04 -2.84 5.43
N ARG A 23 -19.60 -3.85 4.77
CA ARG A 23 -21.06 -4.02 4.69
C ARG A 23 -21.73 -4.47 6.01
N ARG A 24 -20.92 -5.05 6.93
CA ARG A 24 -21.48 -5.50 8.23
C ARG A 24 -21.68 -4.31 9.14
N PRO A 25 -22.81 -4.23 9.87
CA PRO A 25 -22.99 -3.23 10.90
C PRO A 25 -22.10 -3.60 12.11
N VAL A 26 -21.28 -2.66 12.54
CA VAL A 26 -20.44 -2.73 13.74
C VAL A 26 -20.49 -1.36 14.38
N SER A 27 -20.58 -1.27 15.71
CA SER A 27 -20.53 0.02 16.41
C SER A 27 -19.07 0.50 16.57
N ASP A 28 -18.90 1.80 16.87
CA ASP A 28 -17.57 2.35 17.14
C ASP A 28 -16.93 1.65 18.35
N GLU A 29 -17.71 1.39 19.41
CA GLU A 29 -17.25 0.74 20.63
C GLU A 29 -16.79 -0.70 20.36
N GLU A 30 -17.56 -1.46 19.57
CA GLU A 30 -17.18 -2.82 19.16
C GLU A 30 -15.90 -2.80 18.33
N PHE A 31 -15.76 -1.87 17.39
CA PHE A 31 -14.58 -1.74 16.56
C PHE A 31 -13.35 -1.34 17.39
N GLN A 32 -13.49 -0.38 18.30
CA GLN A 32 -12.44 0.02 19.23
C GLN A 32 -11.99 -1.14 20.12
N ALA A 33 -12.94 -1.92 20.66
CA ALA A 33 -12.59 -3.12 21.45
C ALA A 33 -11.84 -4.17 20.64
N MET A 34 -12.18 -4.35 19.35
CA MET A 34 -11.44 -5.24 18.45
C MET A 34 -10.01 -4.74 18.21
N VAL A 35 -9.83 -3.43 18.02
CA VAL A 35 -8.51 -2.81 17.85
C VAL A 35 -7.68 -2.96 19.12
N GLU A 36 -8.22 -2.58 20.27
CA GLU A 36 -7.56 -2.71 21.58
C GLU A 36 -7.08 -4.14 21.82
N LYS A 37 -7.96 -5.13 21.59
CA LYS A 37 -7.62 -6.55 21.71
C LYS A 37 -6.48 -6.96 20.77
N SER A 38 -6.50 -6.45 19.53
CA SER A 38 -5.50 -6.83 18.51
C SER A 38 -4.11 -6.30 18.83
N ILE A 39 -4.01 -5.12 19.46
CA ILE A 39 -2.73 -4.50 19.79
C ILE A 39 -2.24 -4.83 21.19
N SER A 40 -3.11 -5.22 22.12
CA SER A 40 -2.73 -5.59 23.50
C SER A 40 -1.83 -6.85 23.57
N GLY A 41 -1.76 -7.64 22.49
CA GLY A 41 -0.88 -8.81 22.39
C GLY A 41 0.52 -8.50 21.89
N ILE A 42 0.86 -7.22 21.69
CA ILE A 42 2.15 -6.79 21.19
C ILE A 42 3.00 -6.31 22.37
N ASP A 43 4.13 -6.98 22.62
CA ASP A 43 4.99 -6.79 23.79
C ASP A 43 5.46 -5.34 24.02
N GLU A 44 5.48 -4.52 22.95
CA GLU A 44 5.94 -3.14 22.97
C GLU A 44 4.84 -2.13 23.34
N VAL A 45 3.58 -2.56 23.44
CA VAL A 45 2.44 -1.68 23.72
C VAL A 45 2.00 -1.79 25.18
N GLN A 46 2.14 -0.71 25.93
CA GLN A 46 1.57 -0.63 27.30
C GLN A 46 0.03 -0.57 27.23
N ALA A 47 -0.64 -1.26 28.15
CA ALA A 47 -2.12 -1.40 28.14
C ALA A 47 -2.88 -0.03 28.09
N GLY A 48 -2.41 0.99 28.79
CA GLY A 48 -3.01 2.32 28.73
C GLY A 48 -2.90 3.01 27.36
N ASN A 49 -1.84 2.72 26.63
CA ASN A 49 -1.62 3.25 25.28
C ASN A 49 -2.52 2.56 24.24
N ALA A 50 -2.81 1.27 24.43
CA ALA A 50 -3.71 0.51 23.55
C ALA A 50 -5.12 1.11 23.56
N GLN A 51 -5.67 1.40 24.73
CA GLN A 51 -6.98 2.01 24.87
C GLN A 51 -7.04 3.44 24.30
N ALA A 52 -6.01 4.26 24.59
CA ALA A 52 -5.94 5.61 24.04
C ALA A 52 -5.87 5.61 22.52
N PHE A 53 -5.07 4.71 21.94
CA PHE A 53 -4.95 4.54 20.50
C PHE A 53 -6.27 4.08 19.88
N ALA A 54 -6.97 3.12 20.47
CA ALA A 54 -8.24 2.60 19.96
C ALA A 54 -9.32 3.68 19.84
N LYS A 55 -9.28 4.76 20.65
CA LYS A 55 -10.23 5.88 20.58
C LYS A 55 -10.17 6.69 19.29
N HIS A 56 -9.11 6.54 18.50
CA HIS A 56 -8.99 7.15 17.19
C HIS A 56 -9.65 6.32 16.07
N PHE A 57 -10.22 5.14 16.41
CA PHE A 57 -10.80 4.23 15.44
C PHE A 57 -12.33 4.30 15.46
N PHE A 58 -12.89 4.47 14.30
CA PHE A 58 -14.33 4.61 14.07
C PHE A 58 -14.76 3.64 12.99
N TYR A 59 -16.05 3.36 12.92
CA TYR A 59 -16.57 2.43 11.95
C TYR A 59 -17.85 2.95 11.28
N GLN A 60 -17.97 2.68 9.98
CA GLN A 60 -19.15 3.00 9.19
C GLN A 60 -19.57 1.81 8.34
N SER A 61 -20.79 1.32 8.50
CA SER A 61 -21.36 0.35 7.58
C SER A 61 -21.50 0.98 6.19
N HIS A 62 -20.85 0.39 5.18
CA HIS A 62 -20.75 0.98 3.85
C HIS A 62 -20.72 -0.10 2.77
N ASP A 63 -21.62 0.02 1.80
CA ASP A 63 -21.60 -0.76 0.57
C ASP A 63 -21.04 0.12 -0.56
N VAL A 64 -19.86 -0.20 -1.04
CA VAL A 64 -19.12 0.58 -2.05
C VAL A 64 -19.84 0.68 -3.39
N THR A 65 -20.84 -0.15 -3.64
CA THR A 65 -21.64 -0.15 -4.86
C THR A 65 -22.82 0.81 -4.81
N LYS A 66 -23.12 1.37 -3.62
CA LYS A 66 -24.27 2.23 -3.37
C LYS A 66 -23.87 3.69 -3.22
N PRO A 67 -24.16 4.56 -4.18
CA PRO A 67 -23.81 5.98 -4.13
C PRO A 67 -24.34 6.69 -2.86
N GLU A 68 -25.54 6.36 -2.40
CA GLU A 68 -26.15 6.94 -1.22
C GLU A 68 -25.37 6.69 0.08
N HIS A 69 -24.59 5.61 0.14
CA HIS A 69 -23.75 5.35 1.30
C HIS A 69 -22.53 6.27 1.39
N TYR A 70 -22.13 6.88 0.28
CA TYR A 70 -21.02 7.84 0.28
C TYR A 70 -21.41 9.20 0.88
N GLU A 71 -22.69 9.58 0.83
CA GLU A 71 -23.17 10.78 1.51
C GLU A 71 -23.03 10.64 3.02
N VAL A 72 -23.45 9.50 3.58
CA VAL A 72 -23.29 9.19 5.00
C VAL A 72 -21.81 9.12 5.39
N LEU A 73 -20.98 8.52 4.52
CA LEU A 73 -19.54 8.44 4.73
C LEU A 73 -18.91 9.83 4.76
N LYS A 74 -19.33 10.74 3.86
CA LYS A 74 -18.87 12.11 3.78
C LYS A 74 -19.17 12.88 5.08
N GLU A 75 -20.43 12.86 5.52
CA GLU A 75 -20.82 13.50 6.79
C GLU A 75 -20.02 12.98 7.98
N ARG A 76 -19.71 11.68 7.98
CA ARG A 76 -18.91 11.07 9.03
C ARG A 76 -17.46 11.55 8.99
N LEU A 77 -16.86 11.64 7.80
CA LEU A 77 -15.50 12.15 7.63
C LEU A 77 -15.39 13.62 8.04
N GLU A 78 -16.34 14.46 7.65
CA GLU A 78 -16.36 15.88 8.03
C GLU A 78 -16.43 16.06 9.55
N LYS A 79 -17.23 15.28 10.25
CA LYS A 79 -17.27 15.28 11.72
C LYS A 79 -15.94 14.86 12.36
N LEU A 80 -15.28 13.86 11.77
CA LEU A 80 -13.98 13.39 12.25
C LEU A 80 -12.88 14.41 11.95
N ASP A 81 -12.93 15.09 10.80
CA ASP A 81 -12.02 16.18 10.46
C ASP A 81 -12.09 17.30 11.53
N GLU A 82 -13.29 17.71 11.94
CA GLU A 82 -13.48 18.70 13.00
C GLU A 82 -13.02 18.19 14.37
N GLN A 83 -13.39 16.95 14.72
CA GLN A 83 -13.08 16.38 16.04
C GLN A 83 -11.59 16.15 16.26
N PHE A 84 -10.85 15.78 15.23
CA PHE A 84 -9.43 15.41 15.29
C PHE A 84 -8.52 16.43 14.62
N GLU A 85 -9.06 17.55 14.14
CA GLU A 85 -8.29 18.64 13.51
C GLU A 85 -7.39 18.14 12.37
N THR A 86 -7.93 17.26 11.50
CA THR A 86 -7.17 16.61 10.41
C THR A 86 -6.98 17.51 9.19
N GLU A 87 -7.53 18.73 9.21
CA GLU A 87 -7.39 19.74 8.14
C GLU A 87 -7.80 19.23 6.74
N GLY A 88 -8.74 18.28 6.67
CA GLY A 88 -9.19 17.66 5.43
C GLY A 88 -8.15 16.75 4.77
N ASN A 89 -7.06 16.41 5.45
CA ASN A 89 -6.08 15.44 4.95
C ASN A 89 -6.67 14.03 4.94
N ARG A 90 -6.73 13.39 3.77
CA ARG A 90 -7.39 12.09 3.62
C ARG A 90 -6.52 11.06 2.92
N LEU A 91 -6.45 9.88 3.51
CA LEU A 91 -5.82 8.71 2.95
C LEU A 91 -6.85 7.60 2.81
N PHE A 92 -7.14 7.20 1.59
CA PHE A 92 -8.08 6.12 1.26
C PHE A 92 -7.30 4.82 1.06
N TYR A 93 -7.43 3.88 1.99
CA TYR A 93 -6.78 2.58 1.93
C TYR A 93 -7.78 1.52 1.43
N MET A 94 -7.54 0.99 0.25
CA MET A 94 -8.41 0.00 -0.38
C MET A 94 -7.95 -1.44 -0.10
N SER A 95 -8.32 -1.98 1.06
CA SER A 95 -8.07 -3.37 1.45
C SER A 95 -9.22 -4.28 0.99
N MET A 96 -9.47 -4.34 -0.32
CA MET A 96 -10.59 -5.10 -0.89
C MET A 96 -10.28 -5.63 -2.28
N ALA A 97 -11.24 -6.35 -2.89
CA ALA A 97 -11.06 -6.92 -4.21
C ALA A 97 -10.83 -5.82 -5.27
N PRO A 98 -9.81 -5.96 -6.14
CA PRO A 98 -9.41 -4.93 -7.11
C PRO A 98 -10.51 -4.46 -8.06
N GLN A 99 -11.48 -5.31 -8.35
CA GLN A 99 -12.63 -4.99 -9.20
C GLN A 99 -13.47 -3.80 -8.71
N PHE A 100 -13.33 -3.41 -7.45
CA PHE A 100 -14.05 -2.28 -6.88
C PHE A 100 -13.25 -0.99 -6.86
N PHE A 101 -11.94 -1.02 -7.16
CA PHE A 101 -11.06 0.15 -7.03
C PHE A 101 -11.54 1.33 -7.89
N GLY A 102 -11.83 1.08 -9.18
CA GLY A 102 -12.35 2.12 -10.07
C GLY A 102 -13.70 2.66 -9.63
N THR A 103 -14.64 1.78 -9.24
CA THR A 103 -15.96 2.19 -8.73
C THR A 103 -15.85 3.08 -7.50
N ILE A 104 -14.97 2.72 -6.55
CA ILE A 104 -14.76 3.51 -5.33
C ILE A 104 -14.14 4.86 -5.69
N ALA A 105 -13.06 4.88 -6.48
CA ALA A 105 -12.39 6.11 -6.88
C ALA A 105 -13.37 7.11 -7.55
N LEU A 106 -14.19 6.62 -8.47
CA LEU A 106 -15.21 7.45 -9.14
C LEU A 106 -16.26 7.96 -8.17
N ASN A 107 -16.73 7.15 -7.22
CA ASN A 107 -17.72 7.58 -6.24
C ASN A 107 -17.13 8.58 -5.23
N LEU A 108 -15.88 8.39 -4.79
CA LEU A 108 -15.19 9.37 -3.94
C LEU A 108 -15.18 10.76 -4.60
N LYS A 109 -14.92 10.83 -5.91
CA LYS A 109 -14.96 12.08 -6.67
C LYS A 109 -16.38 12.61 -6.84
N LYS A 110 -17.34 11.78 -7.30
CA LYS A 110 -18.71 12.18 -7.59
C LYS A 110 -19.46 12.70 -6.37
N GLN A 111 -19.21 12.10 -5.22
CA GLN A 111 -19.87 12.46 -3.96
C GLN A 111 -19.06 13.48 -3.14
N ALA A 112 -18.03 14.08 -3.75
CA ALA A 112 -17.21 15.13 -3.15
C ALA A 112 -16.61 14.73 -1.79
N LEU A 113 -16.02 13.51 -1.73
CA LEU A 113 -15.26 13.06 -0.56
C LEU A 113 -13.79 13.48 -0.64
N LEU A 114 -13.32 13.94 -1.80
CA LEU A 114 -12.00 14.53 -1.94
C LEU A 114 -12.07 15.99 -1.48
N THR A 115 -11.08 16.42 -0.73
CA THR A 115 -10.98 17.78 -0.18
C THR A 115 -10.07 18.65 -1.04
N ASP A 116 -10.34 19.95 -1.08
CA ASP A 116 -9.47 20.91 -1.74
C ASP A 116 -8.41 21.50 -0.78
N ASP A 117 -8.69 21.48 0.53
CA ASP A 117 -7.85 22.09 1.56
C ASP A 117 -6.71 21.18 2.05
N GLY A 118 -6.88 19.85 1.95
CA GLY A 118 -5.91 18.85 2.38
C GLY A 118 -5.39 17.98 1.24
N PHE A 119 -4.45 17.09 1.57
CA PHE A 119 -4.04 16.07 0.60
C PHE A 119 -5.10 14.96 0.46
N ASN A 120 -5.20 14.40 -0.74
CA ASN A 120 -5.96 13.18 -1.00
C ASN A 120 -5.01 12.11 -1.52
N ARG A 121 -4.84 11.02 -0.80
CA ARG A 121 -3.96 9.91 -1.14
C ARG A 121 -4.74 8.61 -1.24
N LEU A 122 -4.44 7.84 -2.26
CA LEU A 122 -5.03 6.53 -2.49
C LEU A 122 -3.97 5.44 -2.30
N VAL A 123 -4.22 4.53 -1.40
CA VAL A 123 -3.38 3.34 -1.18
C VAL A 123 -4.14 2.11 -1.68
N ILE A 124 -3.51 1.37 -2.58
CA ILE A 124 -4.07 0.14 -3.15
C ILE A 124 -3.13 -1.04 -2.94
N GLU A 125 -3.73 -2.20 -2.68
CA GLU A 125 -3.04 -3.49 -2.55
C GLU A 125 -2.98 -4.22 -3.88
N LYS A 126 -2.01 -5.13 -4.03
CA LYS A 126 -1.97 -6.03 -5.18
C LYS A 126 -3.19 -6.98 -5.18
N PRO A 127 -3.59 -7.48 -6.36
CA PRO A 127 -2.98 -7.31 -7.69
C PRO A 127 -3.41 -6.01 -8.38
N PHE A 128 -2.48 -5.41 -9.14
CA PHE A 128 -2.71 -4.20 -9.92
C PHE A 128 -3.08 -4.52 -11.37
N GLY A 129 -3.96 -5.46 -11.56
CA GLY A 129 -4.30 -6.09 -12.82
C GLY A 129 -3.71 -7.49 -12.95
N ARG A 130 -4.23 -8.25 -13.92
CA ARG A 130 -3.84 -9.63 -14.22
C ARG A 130 -2.81 -9.71 -15.35
N ASP A 131 -2.89 -8.77 -16.28
CA ASP A 131 -2.07 -8.59 -17.46
C ASP A 131 -1.94 -7.09 -17.79
N PHE A 132 -1.21 -6.77 -18.84
CA PHE A 132 -1.00 -5.38 -19.25
C PHE A 132 -2.31 -4.64 -19.53
N ALA A 133 -3.27 -5.31 -20.19
CA ALA A 133 -4.54 -4.67 -20.58
C ALA A 133 -5.38 -4.32 -19.34
N SER A 134 -5.52 -5.24 -18.40
CA SER A 134 -6.27 -5.02 -17.16
C SER A 134 -5.56 -4.06 -16.19
N ALA A 135 -4.22 -4.11 -16.14
CA ALA A 135 -3.44 -3.14 -15.37
C ALA A 135 -3.57 -1.72 -15.93
N LYS A 136 -3.54 -1.59 -17.26
CA LYS A 136 -3.75 -0.31 -17.93
C LYS A 136 -5.17 0.21 -17.69
N ALA A 137 -6.18 -0.63 -17.84
CA ALA A 137 -7.58 -0.25 -17.59
C ALA A 137 -7.77 0.26 -16.16
N LEU A 138 -7.26 -0.46 -15.16
CA LEU A 138 -7.31 -0.03 -13.77
C LEU A 138 -6.60 1.34 -13.57
N ASN A 139 -5.43 1.50 -14.16
CA ASN A 139 -4.69 2.75 -14.05
C ASN A 139 -5.44 3.91 -14.71
N ASP A 140 -6.04 3.69 -15.89
CA ASP A 140 -6.85 4.68 -16.59
C ASP A 140 -8.11 5.06 -15.77
N GLU A 141 -8.74 4.11 -15.07
CA GLU A 141 -9.87 4.38 -14.16
C GLU A 141 -9.45 5.23 -12.95
N LEU A 142 -8.37 4.86 -12.28
CA LEU A 142 -7.88 5.59 -11.11
C LEU A 142 -7.43 7.01 -11.46
N SER A 143 -6.81 7.18 -12.64
CA SER A 143 -6.33 8.47 -13.14
C SER A 143 -7.46 9.47 -13.45
N GLN A 144 -8.72 9.03 -13.52
CA GLN A 144 -9.87 9.94 -13.64
C GLN A 144 -10.16 10.69 -12.33
N THR A 145 -9.63 10.20 -11.23
CA THR A 145 -9.91 10.72 -9.88
C THR A 145 -8.65 11.22 -9.18
N PHE A 146 -7.57 10.47 -9.23
CA PHE A 146 -6.32 10.76 -8.53
C PHE A 146 -5.18 10.98 -9.54
N LYS A 147 -4.27 11.90 -9.21
CA LYS A 147 -3.00 12.04 -9.93
C LYS A 147 -2.05 10.92 -9.55
N GLU A 148 -1.03 10.65 -10.38
CA GLU A 148 -0.07 9.57 -10.13
C GLU A 148 0.71 9.74 -8.81
N ASP A 149 1.01 10.97 -8.43
CA ASP A 149 1.68 11.31 -7.16
C ASP A 149 0.79 11.13 -5.94
N GLN A 150 -0.51 10.93 -6.13
CA GLN A 150 -1.49 10.63 -5.09
C GLN A 150 -1.77 9.13 -4.94
N ILE A 151 -1.27 8.27 -5.85
CA ILE A 151 -1.55 6.83 -5.87
C ILE A 151 -0.35 6.04 -5.34
N PHE A 152 -0.55 5.32 -4.26
CA PHE A 152 0.45 4.48 -3.61
C PHE A 152 0.09 3.00 -3.80
N ARG A 153 0.88 2.30 -4.60
CA ARG A 153 0.73 0.86 -4.86
C ARG A 153 1.62 0.09 -3.91
N ILE A 154 1.02 -0.70 -3.02
CA ILE A 154 1.74 -1.42 -1.98
C ILE A 154 2.35 -2.71 -2.52
N ASP A 155 3.67 -2.81 -2.42
CA ASP A 155 4.41 -4.06 -2.51
C ASP A 155 5.13 -4.29 -1.18
N HIS A 156 4.58 -5.18 -0.34
CA HIS A 156 5.07 -5.44 1.02
C HIS A 156 6.50 -5.99 1.06
N TYR A 157 7.02 -6.55 -0.06
CA TYR A 157 8.41 -6.98 -0.13
C TYR A 157 9.38 -5.81 -0.09
N LEU A 158 9.01 -4.66 -0.64
CA LEU A 158 9.83 -3.44 -0.57
C LEU A 158 9.98 -2.90 0.86
N GLY A 159 9.08 -3.28 1.77
CA GLY A 159 9.17 -2.95 3.20
C GLY A 159 10.05 -3.91 4.01
N LYS A 160 10.53 -5.02 3.44
CA LYS A 160 11.41 -5.95 4.15
C LYS A 160 12.82 -5.35 4.28
N GLU A 161 13.39 -5.37 5.48
CA GLU A 161 14.72 -4.83 5.77
C GLU A 161 15.80 -5.33 4.81
N MET A 162 15.78 -6.62 4.50
CA MET A 162 16.74 -7.22 3.56
C MET A 162 16.66 -6.55 2.17
N ILE A 163 15.47 -6.21 1.69
CA ILE A 163 15.29 -5.57 0.39
C ILE A 163 15.72 -4.09 0.44
N GLN A 164 15.40 -3.38 1.53
CA GLN A 164 15.86 -2.00 1.74
C GLN A 164 17.37 -1.92 1.86
N ASN A 165 18.00 -2.93 2.48
CA ASN A 165 19.46 -3.01 2.60
C ASN A 165 20.19 -3.17 1.26
N ILE A 166 19.53 -3.59 0.18
CA ILE A 166 20.14 -3.66 -1.16
C ILE A 166 20.60 -2.25 -1.60
N GLU A 167 19.75 -1.25 -1.42
CA GLU A 167 20.08 0.13 -1.81
C GLU A 167 21.21 0.70 -0.92
N ALA A 168 21.14 0.46 0.39
CA ALA A 168 22.19 0.87 1.32
C ALA A 168 23.53 0.20 1.03
N LEU A 169 23.50 -1.10 0.71
CA LEU A 169 24.72 -1.85 0.35
C LEU A 169 25.34 -1.33 -0.95
N ARG A 170 24.54 -1.15 -1.99
CA ARG A 170 25.02 -0.74 -3.32
C ARG A 170 25.48 0.71 -3.36
N PHE A 171 24.67 1.62 -2.84
CA PHE A 171 24.86 3.05 -3.01
C PHE A 171 25.46 3.77 -1.79
N GLY A 172 25.43 3.12 -0.63
CA GLY A 172 26.11 3.59 0.58
C GLY A 172 27.56 3.13 0.70
N ASN A 173 28.05 2.29 -0.23
CA ASN A 173 29.38 1.66 -0.18
C ASN A 173 30.15 1.90 -1.46
N THR A 174 31.06 2.86 -1.48
CA THR A 174 31.86 3.21 -2.66
C THR A 174 32.64 2.03 -3.26
N ILE A 175 33.13 1.10 -2.42
CA ILE A 175 33.86 -0.08 -2.90
C ILE A 175 32.91 -1.02 -3.65
N ILE A 176 31.74 -1.30 -3.06
CA ILE A 176 30.74 -2.21 -3.65
C ILE A 176 30.19 -1.61 -4.93
N GLU A 177 29.83 -0.33 -4.91
CA GLU A 177 29.35 0.39 -6.09
C GLU A 177 30.32 0.30 -7.26
N SER A 178 31.62 0.51 -7.00
CA SER A 178 32.67 0.44 -8.02
C SER A 178 32.77 -0.95 -8.68
N LEU A 179 32.42 -2.00 -7.96
CA LEU A 179 32.47 -3.40 -8.43
C LEU A 179 31.10 -3.87 -8.97
N TRP A 180 30.01 -3.10 -8.80
CA TRP A 180 28.67 -3.52 -9.19
C TRP A 180 28.38 -3.28 -10.67
N ASN A 181 29.09 -4.00 -11.51
CA ASN A 181 28.99 -3.90 -12.97
C ASN A 181 29.36 -5.22 -13.64
N ASN A 182 29.13 -5.32 -14.93
CA ASN A 182 29.35 -6.53 -15.74
C ASN A 182 30.81 -6.91 -15.96
N ARG A 183 31.77 -6.17 -15.44
CA ARG A 183 33.22 -6.55 -15.46
C ARG A 183 33.57 -7.46 -14.30
N TYR A 184 32.83 -7.33 -13.19
CA TYR A 184 33.12 -8.03 -11.94
C TYR A 184 32.03 -8.98 -11.53
N ILE A 185 30.79 -8.77 -11.97
CA ILE A 185 29.62 -9.62 -11.64
C ILE A 185 29.23 -10.39 -12.91
N ASP A 186 29.34 -11.70 -12.84
CA ASP A 186 28.99 -12.61 -13.94
C ASP A 186 27.46 -12.82 -14.00
N ASN A 187 26.82 -13.09 -12.86
CA ASN A 187 25.39 -13.27 -12.79
C ASN A 187 24.84 -12.88 -11.40
N ILE A 188 23.54 -12.59 -11.36
CA ILE A 188 22.79 -12.35 -10.13
C ILE A 188 21.63 -13.33 -10.08
N GLN A 189 21.48 -14.03 -8.96
CA GLN A 189 20.39 -14.96 -8.72
C GLN A 189 19.48 -14.42 -7.62
N VAL A 190 18.19 -14.26 -7.93
CA VAL A 190 17.17 -13.81 -6.98
C VAL A 190 16.27 -14.97 -6.62
N THR A 191 16.30 -15.36 -5.34
CA THR A 191 15.47 -16.44 -4.80
C THR A 191 14.58 -15.90 -3.69
N LEU A 192 13.27 -16.03 -3.85
CA LEU A 192 12.29 -15.76 -2.80
C LEU A 192 11.75 -17.10 -2.28
N SER A 193 11.98 -17.38 -1.00
CA SER A 193 11.54 -18.61 -0.35
C SER A 193 10.57 -18.29 0.77
N GLU A 194 9.39 -18.88 0.72
CA GLU A 194 8.35 -18.76 1.74
C GLU A 194 8.27 -20.08 2.55
N LYS A 195 8.18 -19.96 3.89
CA LYS A 195 7.99 -21.13 4.77
C LYS A 195 6.53 -21.56 4.84
N LEU A 196 5.61 -20.60 4.67
CA LEU A 196 4.18 -20.85 4.69
C LEU A 196 3.72 -21.32 3.30
N GLY A 197 2.82 -22.29 3.27
CA GLY A 197 2.14 -22.73 2.05
C GLY A 197 1.05 -21.74 1.61
N VAL A 198 0.26 -22.15 0.63
CA VAL A 198 -0.83 -21.33 0.05
C VAL A 198 -2.02 -21.19 1.01
N GLU A 199 -2.20 -22.16 1.93
CA GLU A 199 -3.24 -22.20 2.97
C GLU A 199 -4.64 -21.82 2.44
N GLU A 200 -5.34 -20.90 3.10
CA GLU A 200 -6.69 -20.45 2.71
C GLU A 200 -6.73 -19.66 1.40
N ARG A 201 -5.57 -19.27 0.84
CA ARG A 201 -5.45 -18.56 -0.44
C ARG A 201 -5.42 -19.47 -1.66
N ALA A 202 -5.70 -20.78 -1.51
CA ALA A 202 -5.64 -21.76 -2.60
C ALA A 202 -6.48 -21.32 -3.82
N GLY A 203 -7.69 -20.83 -3.63
CA GLY A 203 -8.54 -20.34 -4.70
C GLY A 203 -7.98 -19.15 -5.47
N TYR A 204 -7.31 -18.23 -4.79
CA TYR A 204 -6.59 -17.12 -5.44
C TYR A 204 -5.38 -17.62 -6.22
N TYR A 205 -4.59 -18.49 -5.59
CA TYR A 205 -3.36 -19.00 -6.18
C TYR A 205 -3.60 -19.87 -7.41
N ASP A 206 -4.67 -20.64 -7.43
CA ASP A 206 -5.09 -21.46 -8.58
C ASP A 206 -5.31 -20.63 -9.85
N HIS A 207 -5.79 -19.40 -9.69
CA HIS A 207 -6.02 -18.47 -10.80
C HIS A 207 -4.83 -17.56 -11.12
N SER A 208 -3.92 -17.34 -10.17
CA SER A 208 -2.75 -16.47 -10.29
C SER A 208 -1.49 -17.22 -10.71
N GLY A 209 -1.15 -18.26 -9.94
CA GLY A 209 0.11 -18.97 -10.02
C GLY A 209 1.31 -18.14 -9.57
N ALA A 210 2.46 -18.78 -9.41
CA ALA A 210 3.68 -18.13 -8.91
C ALA A 210 4.18 -16.99 -9.80
N LEU A 211 4.00 -17.09 -11.11
CA LEU A 211 4.46 -16.06 -12.04
C LEU A 211 3.78 -14.70 -11.76
N ARG A 212 2.46 -14.70 -11.62
CA ARG A 212 1.71 -13.46 -11.36
C ARG A 212 1.73 -13.04 -9.91
N ASP A 213 1.76 -14.00 -8.97
CA ASP A 213 1.73 -13.68 -7.54
C ASP A 213 3.10 -13.22 -7.01
N MET A 214 4.21 -13.72 -7.55
CA MET A 214 5.55 -13.46 -7.03
C MET A 214 6.49 -12.83 -8.04
N VAL A 215 6.56 -13.34 -9.27
CA VAL A 215 7.61 -12.93 -10.21
C VAL A 215 7.35 -11.54 -10.76
N GLN A 216 6.19 -11.31 -11.38
CA GLN A 216 5.92 -10.06 -12.09
C GLN A 216 5.72 -8.83 -11.18
N ASN A 217 5.74 -9.02 -9.87
CA ASN A 217 5.74 -7.94 -8.88
C ASN A 217 6.97 -8.00 -7.99
N HIS A 218 6.99 -8.81 -6.94
CA HIS A 218 8.05 -8.82 -5.93
C HIS A 218 9.45 -9.10 -6.50
N ILE A 219 9.60 -10.17 -7.29
CA ILE A 219 10.91 -10.51 -7.88
C ILE A 219 11.36 -9.41 -8.84
N MET A 220 10.48 -8.90 -9.68
CA MET A 220 10.83 -7.83 -10.63
C MET A 220 11.20 -6.53 -9.94
N GLN A 221 10.60 -6.21 -8.78
CA GLN A 221 11.02 -5.07 -7.96
C GLN A 221 12.43 -5.27 -7.41
N VAL A 222 12.75 -6.45 -6.90
CA VAL A 222 14.10 -6.78 -6.42
C VAL A 222 15.11 -6.74 -7.56
N VAL A 223 14.77 -7.31 -8.72
CA VAL A 223 15.63 -7.25 -9.93
C VAL A 223 15.86 -5.79 -10.34
N ALA A 224 14.84 -4.95 -10.30
CA ALA A 224 14.99 -3.54 -10.63
C ALA A 224 15.95 -2.83 -9.65
N GLN A 225 15.85 -3.08 -8.34
CA GLN A 225 16.78 -2.52 -7.35
C GLN A 225 18.22 -3.02 -7.51
N LEU A 226 18.38 -4.29 -7.91
CA LEU A 226 19.72 -4.87 -8.16
C LEU A 226 20.36 -4.38 -9.45
N ALA A 227 19.55 -4.02 -10.46
CA ALA A 227 20.02 -3.67 -11.81
C ALA A 227 20.00 -2.16 -12.12
N MET A 228 19.27 -1.35 -11.34
CA MET A 228 19.19 0.10 -11.57
C MET A 228 20.54 0.79 -11.34
N GLU A 229 20.77 1.90 -12.01
CA GLU A 229 21.89 2.80 -11.69
C GLU A 229 21.61 3.60 -10.41
N GLN A 230 22.64 4.23 -9.86
CA GLN A 230 22.47 5.11 -8.70
C GLN A 230 21.59 6.29 -9.09
N PRO A 231 20.49 6.55 -8.35
CA PRO A 231 19.64 7.72 -8.62
C PRO A 231 20.39 9.02 -8.29
N VAL A 232 20.05 10.10 -8.98
CA VAL A 232 20.65 11.44 -8.75
C VAL A 232 20.38 11.91 -7.31
N ALA A 233 19.19 11.60 -6.79
CA ALA A 233 18.82 11.78 -5.40
C ALA A 233 17.92 10.61 -4.97
N PHE A 234 17.92 10.29 -3.66
CA PHE A 234 17.03 9.25 -3.12
C PHE A 234 15.62 9.81 -2.89
N THR A 235 15.03 10.37 -3.95
CA THR A 235 13.62 10.75 -3.98
C THR A 235 12.81 9.64 -4.67
N ASP A 236 11.51 9.55 -4.35
CA ASP A 236 10.61 8.56 -4.96
C ASP A 236 10.62 8.64 -6.49
N SER A 237 10.70 9.86 -7.05
CA SER A 237 10.73 10.10 -8.48
C SER A 237 12.01 9.59 -9.13
N ASP A 238 13.17 9.88 -8.54
CA ASP A 238 14.47 9.52 -9.13
C ASP A 238 14.71 8.02 -9.06
N VAL A 239 14.39 7.39 -7.91
CA VAL A 239 14.44 5.92 -7.76
C VAL A 239 13.53 5.24 -8.78
N ARG A 240 12.31 5.77 -8.97
CA ARG A 240 11.36 5.24 -9.96
C ARG A 240 11.90 5.31 -11.38
N VAL A 241 12.53 6.42 -11.75
CA VAL A 241 13.14 6.59 -13.08
C VAL A 241 14.21 5.53 -13.34
N GLU A 242 15.10 5.30 -12.37
CA GLU A 242 16.17 4.31 -12.55
C GLU A 242 15.63 2.86 -12.58
N LYS A 243 14.63 2.52 -11.76
CA LYS A 243 13.93 1.23 -11.84
C LYS A 243 13.28 1.01 -13.21
N ILE A 244 12.64 2.04 -13.77
CA ILE A 244 12.03 1.96 -15.11
C ILE A 244 13.09 1.72 -16.18
N LYS A 245 14.24 2.38 -16.13
CA LYS A 245 15.34 2.15 -17.07
C LYS A 245 15.83 0.69 -17.01
N ALA A 246 16.06 0.17 -15.81
CA ALA A 246 16.47 -1.22 -15.60
C ALA A 246 15.44 -2.20 -16.20
N LEU A 247 14.15 -2.03 -15.89
CA LEU A 247 13.10 -2.91 -16.39
C LEU A 247 12.93 -2.84 -17.92
N ARG A 248 13.10 -1.66 -18.54
CA ARG A 248 13.05 -1.48 -20.00
C ARG A 248 14.25 -2.10 -20.71
N SER A 249 15.36 -2.31 -20.03
CA SER A 249 16.54 -2.94 -20.62
C SER A 249 16.48 -4.47 -20.64
N LEU A 250 15.50 -5.07 -19.96
CA LEU A 250 15.32 -6.51 -19.94
C LEU A 250 14.99 -7.03 -21.34
N ARG A 251 15.70 -8.10 -21.73
CA ARG A 251 15.45 -8.81 -22.99
C ARG A 251 14.63 -10.07 -22.70
N LEU A 252 13.57 -10.25 -23.45
CA LEU A 252 12.86 -11.51 -23.44
C LEU A 252 13.67 -12.53 -24.26
N TYR A 253 13.87 -13.71 -23.70
CA TYR A 253 14.36 -14.85 -24.48
C TYR A 253 13.21 -15.31 -25.38
N THR A 254 13.45 -15.29 -26.67
CA THR A 254 12.54 -15.85 -27.71
C THR A 254 13.02 -17.23 -28.10
#